data_687011c49d8d4bf44398c7fab68f8a3c
#
_entry.id   687011c49d8d4bf44398c7fab68f8a3c
#
_cell.length_a   1.000
_cell.length_b   1.000
_cell.length_c   1.000
_cell.angle_alpha   90.00
_cell.angle_beta   90.00
_cell.angle_gamma   90.00
#
_symmetry.space_group_name_H-M   'P 1'
#
loop_
_entity.id
_entity.type
_entity.pdbx_description
1 polymer ?
#
loop_
_entity_poly.entity_id
_entity_poly.type
_entity_poly.pdbx_seq_one_letter_code
_entity_poly.pdbx_strand_id
1 'polypeptide(L)'
;MISKPTKSDVMRELRDYIFITLGLISYALGWTAFLIPYQITTGGTTGIGAIIYYATGFPIQWSYFIINAVLMTFAIKILGPKFSIKTTYAIFMLTFFLWFFQLIIVDDKGAPLQLVGEGQDFMACIIGAIMCGLGLGVVFNNNGSTGGTDIIAAIVNKYKDVTLGRMIMFCDIIIISSCYFIFNDWRLSLIHISEPTRLLSIS
;
A
#
# COMPACT_ATOMS: atom_id res chain seq x y z
N MET A 1 34.78 9.37 -12.98
CA MET A 1 34.31 9.42 -14.38
C MET A 1 32.98 8.71 -14.46
N ILE A 2 31.88 9.43 -14.68
CA ILE A 2 30.56 8.83 -14.90
C ILE A 2 30.52 8.46 -16.38
N SER A 3 30.60 7.16 -16.69
CA SER A 3 30.48 6.67 -18.06
C SER A 3 29.07 7.04 -18.59
N LYS A 4 28.99 7.53 -19.84
CA LYS A 4 27.70 7.79 -20.48
C LYS A 4 26.86 6.50 -20.50
N PRO A 5 25.58 6.54 -20.13
CA PRO A 5 24.71 5.36 -20.15
C PRO A 5 24.62 4.80 -21.57
N THR A 6 24.82 3.51 -21.72
CA THR A 6 24.69 2.80 -22.99
C THR A 6 23.20 2.69 -23.36
N LYS A 7 22.85 2.61 -24.65
CA LYS A 7 21.46 2.42 -25.09
C LYS A 7 20.74 1.25 -24.40
N SER A 8 21.47 0.17 -24.11
CA SER A 8 20.98 -0.98 -23.36
C SER A 8 20.63 -0.64 -21.91
N ASP A 9 21.37 0.25 -21.25
CA ASP A 9 21.09 0.66 -19.88
C ASP A 9 19.83 1.52 -19.79
N VAL A 10 19.65 2.44 -20.75
CA VAL A 10 18.44 3.28 -20.85
C VAL A 10 17.21 2.43 -21.12
N MET A 11 17.31 1.45 -22.03
CA MET A 11 16.18 0.55 -22.34
C MET A 11 15.80 -0.31 -21.11
N ARG A 12 16.77 -0.77 -20.33
CA ARG A 12 16.52 -1.53 -19.10
C ARG A 12 15.84 -0.67 -18.04
N GLU A 13 16.30 0.56 -17.83
CA GLU A 13 15.66 1.49 -16.90
C GLU A 13 14.24 1.82 -17.32
N LEU A 14 13.99 2.11 -18.61
CA LEU A 14 12.65 2.37 -19.11
C LEU A 14 11.70 1.18 -18.87
N ARG A 15 12.18 -0.02 -19.14
CA ARG A 15 11.43 -1.25 -18.85
C ARG A 15 11.10 -1.37 -17.36
N ASP A 16 12.06 -1.08 -16.47
CA ASP A 16 11.83 -1.14 -15.01
C ASP A 16 10.73 -0.16 -14.59
N TYR A 17 10.72 1.07 -15.12
CA TYR A 17 9.66 2.04 -14.82
C TYR A 17 8.28 1.60 -15.33
N ILE A 18 8.21 0.97 -16.50
CA ILE A 18 6.94 0.43 -17.03
C ILE A 18 6.41 -0.67 -16.11
N PHE A 19 7.26 -1.64 -15.70
CA PHE A 19 6.83 -2.71 -14.80
C PHE A 19 6.48 -2.19 -13.41
N ILE A 20 7.22 -1.22 -12.87
CA ILE A 20 6.88 -0.55 -11.62
C ILE A 20 5.48 0.07 -11.74
N THR A 21 5.19 0.80 -12.81
CA THR A 21 3.88 1.42 -13.03
C THR A 21 2.76 0.39 -13.08
N LEU A 22 2.93 -0.72 -13.82
CA LEU A 22 1.95 -1.80 -13.88
C LEU A 22 1.72 -2.46 -12.51
N GLY A 23 2.79 -2.68 -11.74
CA GLY A 23 2.69 -3.19 -10.38
C GLY A 23 1.93 -2.24 -9.45
N LEU A 24 2.17 -0.93 -9.56
CA LEU A 24 1.47 0.09 -8.78
C LEU A 24 -0.01 0.21 -9.15
N ILE A 25 -0.37 0.03 -10.42
CA ILE A 25 -1.78 -0.04 -10.85
C ILE A 25 -2.48 -1.22 -10.20
N SER A 26 -1.88 -2.42 -10.25
CA SER A 26 -2.44 -3.60 -9.59
C SER A 26 -2.60 -3.39 -8.09
N TYR A 27 -1.59 -2.81 -7.44
CA TYR A 27 -1.60 -2.49 -6.01
C TYR A 27 -2.71 -1.51 -5.65
N ALA A 28 -2.80 -0.39 -6.38
CA ALA A 28 -3.82 0.64 -6.14
C ALA A 28 -5.24 0.13 -6.37
N LEU A 29 -5.45 -0.70 -7.40
CA LEU A 29 -6.74 -1.36 -7.65
C LEU A 29 -7.10 -2.33 -6.52
N GLY A 30 -6.16 -3.15 -6.06
CA GLY A 30 -6.37 -4.03 -4.90
C GLY A 30 -6.87 -3.26 -3.68
N TRP A 31 -6.26 -2.10 -3.40
CA TRP A 31 -6.67 -1.23 -2.30
C TRP A 31 -8.05 -0.59 -2.53
N THR A 32 -8.24 0.08 -3.65
CA THR A 32 -9.43 0.93 -3.87
C THR A 32 -10.67 0.14 -4.20
N ALA A 33 -10.53 -0.98 -4.91
CA ALA A 33 -11.66 -1.81 -5.35
C ALA A 33 -12.07 -2.88 -4.34
N PHE A 34 -11.12 -3.36 -3.51
CA PHE A 34 -11.37 -4.51 -2.65
C PHE A 34 -11.12 -4.26 -1.16
N LEU A 35 -10.07 -3.54 -0.77
CA LEU A 35 -9.77 -3.37 0.65
C LEU A 35 -10.55 -2.23 1.29
N ILE A 36 -10.55 -1.04 0.68
CA ILE A 36 -11.22 0.15 1.22
C ILE A 36 -12.73 -0.04 1.38
N PRO A 37 -13.48 -0.56 0.37
CA PRO A 37 -14.94 -0.67 0.47
C PRO A 37 -15.42 -1.61 1.58
N TYR A 38 -14.56 -2.56 1.96
CA TYR A 38 -14.85 -3.55 3.01
C TYR A 38 -14.17 -3.22 4.34
N GLN A 39 -13.58 -2.01 4.46
CA GLN A 39 -12.88 -1.55 5.66
C GLN A 39 -11.76 -2.48 6.12
N ILE A 40 -11.12 -3.17 5.18
CA ILE A 40 -10.01 -4.08 5.46
C ILE A 40 -8.72 -3.27 5.56
N THR A 41 -7.98 -3.43 6.65
CA THR A 41 -6.68 -2.79 6.86
C THR A 41 -5.58 -3.83 6.66
N THR A 42 -4.53 -3.43 5.96
CA THR A 42 -3.30 -4.23 5.82
C THR A 42 -2.14 -3.51 6.51
N GLY A 43 -0.93 -4.07 6.42
CA GLY A 43 0.29 -3.40 6.87
C GLY A 43 0.71 -2.25 5.94
N GLY A 44 1.89 -1.73 6.19
CA GLY A 44 2.48 -0.67 5.39
C GLY A 44 1.92 0.73 5.67
N THR A 45 2.44 1.72 4.94
CA THR A 45 1.97 3.11 5.06
C THR A 45 0.58 3.32 4.49
N THR A 46 0.17 2.53 3.50
CA THR A 46 -1.21 2.51 3.03
C THR A 46 -2.16 2.02 4.12
N GLY A 47 -1.74 1.02 4.92
CA GLY A 47 -2.47 0.57 6.10
C GLY A 47 -2.62 1.67 7.16
N ILE A 48 -1.54 2.39 7.47
CA ILE A 48 -1.61 3.57 8.36
C ILE A 48 -2.55 4.63 7.76
N GLY A 49 -2.47 4.88 6.45
CA GLY A 49 -3.37 5.79 5.76
C GLY A 49 -4.84 5.36 5.85
N ALA A 50 -5.12 4.05 5.76
CA ALA A 50 -6.46 3.50 5.92
C ALA A 50 -6.97 3.68 7.36
N ILE A 51 -6.13 3.45 8.38
CA ILE A 51 -6.47 3.71 9.78
C ILE A 51 -6.87 5.19 9.98
N ILE A 52 -6.09 6.12 9.45
CA ILE A 52 -6.38 7.55 9.51
C ILE A 52 -7.70 7.86 8.77
N TYR A 53 -7.91 7.27 7.61
CA TYR A 53 -9.14 7.46 6.83
C TYR A 53 -10.38 6.97 7.60
N TYR A 54 -10.34 5.79 8.20
CA TYR A 54 -11.48 5.24 8.96
C TYR A 54 -11.76 6.03 10.24
N ALA A 55 -10.71 6.60 10.86
CA ALA A 55 -10.85 7.39 12.09
C ALA A 55 -11.33 8.84 11.83
N THR A 56 -10.89 9.46 10.74
CA THR A 56 -11.01 10.91 10.52
C THR A 56 -11.70 11.30 9.23
N GLY A 57 -11.87 10.39 8.28
CA GLY A 57 -12.31 10.68 6.91
C GLY A 57 -11.22 11.32 6.02
N PHE A 58 -9.99 11.50 6.54
CA PHE A 58 -8.91 12.10 5.76
C PHE A 58 -8.44 11.16 4.65
N PRO A 59 -8.38 11.59 3.37
CA PRO A 59 -8.14 10.71 2.23
C PRO A 59 -6.81 9.95 2.32
N ILE A 60 -6.83 8.64 2.01
CA ILE A 60 -5.68 7.73 2.13
C ILE A 60 -4.48 8.21 1.32
N GLN A 61 -4.71 8.70 0.10
CA GLN A 61 -3.64 9.16 -0.78
C GLN A 61 -2.81 10.30 -0.17
N TRP A 62 -3.42 11.21 0.56
CA TRP A 62 -2.72 12.30 1.22
C TRP A 62 -1.95 11.84 2.45
N SER A 63 -2.56 10.98 3.29
CA SER A 63 -1.87 10.35 4.42
C SER A 63 -0.65 9.57 3.95
N TYR A 64 -0.82 8.75 2.92
CA TYR A 64 0.25 7.99 2.30
C TYR A 64 1.36 8.90 1.78
N PHE A 65 1.01 9.97 1.06
CA PHE A 65 1.99 10.91 0.50
C PHE A 65 2.80 11.62 1.59
N ILE A 66 2.14 12.15 2.61
CA ILE A 66 2.79 12.90 3.70
C ILE A 66 3.76 11.99 4.47
N ILE A 67 3.32 10.79 4.86
CA ILE A 67 4.17 9.83 5.58
C ILE A 67 5.40 9.48 4.74
N ASN A 68 5.20 9.20 3.46
CA ASN A 68 6.30 8.86 2.56
C ASN A 68 7.25 10.04 2.29
N ALA A 69 6.75 11.26 2.19
CA ALA A 69 7.58 12.45 2.06
C ALA A 69 8.54 12.60 3.25
N VAL A 70 8.03 12.37 4.48
CA VAL A 70 8.87 12.38 5.69
C VAL A 70 9.90 11.25 5.66
N LEU A 71 9.48 10.01 5.39
CA LEU A 71 10.40 8.86 5.32
C LEU A 71 11.47 9.04 4.25
N MET A 72 11.11 9.65 3.12
CA MET A 72 12.01 9.87 2.00
C MET A 72 13.14 10.84 2.33
N THR A 73 12.90 11.84 3.20
CA THR A 73 13.97 12.75 3.66
C THR A 73 15.08 12.01 4.38
N PHE A 74 14.75 10.95 5.13
CA PHE A 74 15.73 10.07 5.76
C PHE A 74 16.36 9.08 4.76
N ALA A 75 15.54 8.52 3.86
CA ALA A 75 15.99 7.55 2.87
C ALA A 75 17.06 8.08 1.93
N ILE A 76 16.92 9.32 1.45
CA ILE A 76 17.90 9.96 0.56
C ILE A 76 19.29 9.99 1.19
N LYS A 77 19.37 10.31 2.48
CA LYS A 77 20.64 10.38 3.21
C LYS A 77 21.26 9.02 3.45
N ILE A 78 20.43 7.98 3.65
CA ILE A 78 20.90 6.66 4.09
C ILE A 78 21.09 5.70 2.91
N LEU A 79 20.10 5.60 2.01
CA LEU A 79 20.05 4.60 0.93
C LEU A 79 20.67 5.10 -0.38
N GLY A 80 20.81 6.41 -0.52
CA GLY A 80 21.46 7.05 -1.67
C GLY A 80 20.52 7.35 -2.83
N PRO A 81 21.01 8.08 -3.87
CA PRO A 81 20.17 8.70 -4.89
C PRO A 81 19.47 7.72 -5.84
N LYS A 82 20.11 6.59 -6.19
CA LYS A 82 19.53 5.65 -7.16
C LYS A 82 18.23 5.00 -6.64
N PHE A 83 18.24 4.55 -5.39
CA PHE A 83 17.05 4.01 -4.74
C PHE A 83 15.98 5.10 -4.59
N SER A 84 16.40 6.28 -4.18
CA SER A 84 15.52 7.41 -3.91
C SER A 84 14.75 7.88 -5.15
N ILE A 85 15.37 7.92 -6.32
CA ILE A 85 14.69 8.35 -7.57
C ILE A 85 13.55 7.39 -7.93
N LYS A 86 13.80 6.08 -7.97
CA LYS A 86 12.77 5.08 -8.30
C LYS A 86 11.65 5.05 -7.25
N THR A 87 12.01 5.15 -5.97
CA THR A 87 11.04 5.19 -4.87
C THR A 87 10.21 6.46 -4.89
N THR A 88 10.81 7.64 -5.16
CA THR A 88 10.07 8.90 -5.31
C THR A 88 9.08 8.82 -6.46
N TYR A 89 9.50 8.30 -7.61
CA TYR A 89 8.60 8.06 -8.74
C TYR A 89 7.42 7.15 -8.35
N ALA A 90 7.70 6.04 -7.67
CA ALA A 90 6.67 5.09 -7.25
C ALA A 90 5.68 5.71 -6.24
N ILE A 91 6.15 6.54 -5.30
CA ILE A 91 5.30 7.25 -4.34
C ILE A 91 4.33 8.20 -5.06
N PHE A 92 4.84 9.01 -6.00
CA PHE A 92 3.98 9.91 -6.78
C PHE A 92 2.96 9.15 -7.62
N MET A 93 3.39 8.10 -8.32
CA MET A 93 2.50 7.29 -9.16
C MET A 93 1.44 6.57 -8.34
N LEU A 94 1.82 5.99 -7.19
CA LEU A 94 0.85 5.32 -6.32
C LEU A 94 -0.14 6.30 -5.69
N THR A 95 0.32 7.48 -5.25
CA THR A 95 -0.55 8.55 -4.77
C THR A 95 -1.59 8.94 -5.83
N PHE A 96 -1.11 9.11 -7.08
CA PHE A 96 -1.98 9.42 -8.22
C PHE A 96 -3.00 8.30 -8.49
N PHE A 97 -2.57 7.04 -8.53
CA PHE A 97 -3.48 5.92 -8.80
C PHE A 97 -4.49 5.70 -7.66
N LEU A 98 -4.10 5.86 -6.42
CA LEU A 98 -5.01 5.80 -5.28
C LEU A 98 -6.08 6.90 -5.39
N TRP A 99 -5.68 8.13 -5.70
CA TRP A 99 -6.63 9.22 -5.93
C TRP A 99 -7.56 8.94 -7.13
N PHE A 100 -6.97 8.54 -8.26
CA PHE A 100 -7.69 8.31 -9.51
C PHE A 100 -8.74 7.19 -9.38
N PHE A 101 -8.36 6.05 -8.80
CA PHE A 101 -9.30 4.94 -8.63
C PHE A 101 -10.36 5.20 -7.57
N GLN A 102 -10.04 5.93 -6.49
CA GLN A 102 -11.06 6.37 -5.53
C GLN A 102 -12.08 7.33 -6.14
N LEU A 103 -11.72 8.07 -7.19
CA LEU A 103 -12.65 8.94 -7.90
C LEU A 103 -13.60 8.17 -8.83
N ILE A 104 -13.13 7.03 -9.38
CA ILE A 104 -13.88 6.24 -10.37
C ILE A 104 -14.69 5.13 -9.72
N ILE A 105 -14.14 4.48 -8.69
CA ILE A 105 -14.75 3.32 -8.02
C ILE A 105 -15.63 3.80 -6.85
N VAL A 106 -16.72 4.47 -7.21
CA VAL A 106 -17.74 4.95 -6.26
C VAL A 106 -19.13 4.53 -6.72
N ASP A 107 -20.04 4.38 -5.78
CA ASP A 107 -21.45 4.16 -6.06
C ASP A 107 -22.17 5.48 -6.43
N ASP A 108 -23.46 5.40 -6.75
CA ASP A 108 -24.31 6.57 -7.07
C ASP A 108 -24.41 7.59 -5.92
N LYS A 109 -24.00 7.21 -4.70
CA LYS A 109 -24.00 8.06 -3.50
C LYS A 109 -22.61 8.61 -3.17
N GLY A 110 -21.58 8.29 -3.98
CA GLY A 110 -20.20 8.69 -3.75
C GLY A 110 -19.46 7.87 -2.68
N ALA A 111 -20.03 6.75 -2.24
CA ALA A 111 -19.38 5.82 -1.34
C ALA A 111 -18.52 4.80 -2.12
N PRO A 112 -17.47 4.21 -1.51
CA PRO A 112 -16.66 3.18 -2.16
C PRO A 112 -17.51 1.97 -2.57
N LEU A 113 -17.45 1.60 -3.86
CA LEU A 113 -18.28 0.55 -4.45
C LEU A 113 -17.79 -0.85 -4.03
N GLN A 114 -18.68 -1.66 -3.43
CA GLN A 114 -18.40 -3.05 -3.05
C GLN A 114 -18.58 -3.99 -4.25
N LEU A 115 -17.51 -4.20 -5.04
CA LEU A 115 -17.55 -4.97 -6.29
C LEU A 115 -17.90 -6.44 -6.11
N VAL A 116 -17.59 -7.04 -4.97
CA VAL A 116 -17.84 -8.47 -4.69
C VAL A 116 -19.25 -8.70 -4.09
N GLY A 117 -19.92 -7.63 -3.68
CA GLY A 117 -21.22 -7.66 -3.02
C GLY A 117 -21.15 -7.52 -1.51
N GLU A 118 -22.27 -7.23 -0.89
CA GLU A 118 -22.36 -7.02 0.57
C GLU A 118 -22.07 -8.32 1.33
N GLY A 119 -21.31 -8.22 2.43
CA GLY A 119 -20.97 -9.35 3.30
C GLY A 119 -19.92 -10.31 2.73
N GLN A 120 -19.28 -9.99 1.62
CA GLN A 120 -18.21 -10.79 1.01
C GLN A 120 -16.80 -10.32 1.41
N ASP A 121 -16.62 -9.91 2.67
CA ASP A 121 -15.37 -9.34 3.20
C ASP A 121 -14.17 -10.28 3.02
N PHE A 122 -14.39 -11.59 3.25
CA PHE A 122 -13.35 -12.59 3.10
C PHE A 122 -12.87 -12.73 1.64
N MET A 123 -13.80 -12.75 0.67
CA MET A 123 -13.47 -12.84 -0.74
C MET A 123 -12.76 -11.56 -1.21
N ALA A 124 -13.24 -10.40 -0.79
CA ALA A 124 -12.62 -9.12 -1.07
C ALA A 124 -11.18 -9.05 -0.50
N CYS A 125 -10.99 -9.55 0.73
CA CYS A 125 -9.68 -9.65 1.35
C CYS A 125 -8.70 -10.49 0.53
N ILE A 126 -9.12 -11.69 0.08
CA ILE A 126 -8.26 -12.58 -0.72
C ILE A 126 -7.89 -11.92 -2.05
N ILE A 127 -8.86 -11.40 -2.79
CA ILE A 127 -8.61 -10.76 -4.08
C ILE A 127 -7.72 -9.54 -3.92
N GLY A 128 -8.04 -8.67 -2.96
CA GLY A 128 -7.24 -7.49 -2.66
C GLY A 128 -5.82 -7.84 -2.26
N ALA A 129 -5.62 -8.83 -1.39
CA ALA A 129 -4.30 -9.28 -0.96
C ALA A 129 -3.47 -9.86 -2.12
N ILE A 130 -4.08 -10.66 -3.01
CA ILE A 130 -3.41 -11.21 -4.19
C ILE A 130 -2.99 -10.06 -5.12
N MET A 131 -3.87 -9.11 -5.43
CA MET A 131 -3.56 -7.99 -6.31
C MET A 131 -2.47 -7.09 -5.73
N CYS A 132 -2.54 -6.79 -4.43
CA CYS A 132 -1.51 -6.03 -3.74
C CYS A 132 -0.17 -6.77 -3.70
N GLY A 133 -0.18 -8.05 -3.36
CA GLY A 133 1.03 -8.88 -3.30
C GLY A 133 1.72 -9.03 -4.65
N LEU A 134 0.96 -9.28 -5.73
CA LEU A 134 1.50 -9.34 -7.09
C LEU A 134 2.05 -7.97 -7.52
N GLY A 135 1.31 -6.89 -7.26
CA GLY A 135 1.75 -5.53 -7.56
C GLY A 135 3.07 -5.20 -6.87
N LEU A 136 3.15 -5.44 -5.57
CA LEU A 136 4.35 -5.23 -4.77
C LEU A 136 5.54 -6.07 -5.23
N GLY A 137 5.28 -7.36 -5.54
CA GLY A 137 6.30 -8.27 -6.05
C GLY A 137 6.91 -7.78 -7.38
N VAL A 138 6.08 -7.28 -8.30
CA VAL A 138 6.55 -6.69 -9.56
C VAL A 138 7.39 -5.44 -9.30
N VAL A 139 6.98 -4.56 -8.39
CA VAL A 139 7.72 -3.33 -8.04
C VAL A 139 9.09 -3.69 -7.48
N PHE A 140 9.17 -4.62 -6.52
CA PHE A 140 10.46 -5.03 -5.93
C PHE A 140 11.39 -5.72 -6.92
N ASN A 141 10.84 -6.58 -7.79
CA ASN A 141 11.65 -7.27 -8.82
C ASN A 141 12.32 -6.30 -9.80
N ASN A 142 11.78 -5.09 -9.94
CA ASN A 142 12.34 -4.03 -10.79
C ASN A 142 13.11 -2.95 -9.98
N ASN A 143 13.62 -3.33 -8.79
CA ASN A 143 14.38 -2.44 -7.89
C ASN A 143 13.62 -1.16 -7.51
N GLY A 144 12.30 -1.21 -7.50
CA GLY A 144 11.44 -0.17 -6.98
C GLY A 144 11.07 -0.43 -5.53
N SER A 145 10.39 0.53 -4.92
CA SER A 145 9.77 0.42 -3.60
C SER A 145 8.50 1.24 -3.61
N THR A 146 7.46 0.76 -2.93
CA THR A 146 6.23 1.54 -2.75
C THR A 146 6.38 2.62 -1.68
N GLY A 147 7.55 2.77 -1.10
CA GLY A 147 7.75 3.65 0.03
C GLY A 147 7.35 3.00 1.36
N GLY A 148 7.12 3.81 2.38
CA GLY A 148 6.58 3.34 3.64
C GLY A 148 7.48 2.40 4.42
N THR A 149 6.91 1.30 4.89
CA THR A 149 7.62 0.26 5.64
C THR A 149 8.76 -0.35 4.83
N ASP A 150 8.68 -0.32 3.50
CA ASP A 150 9.75 -0.74 2.59
C ASP A 150 11.02 0.08 2.79
N ILE A 151 10.88 1.40 2.98
CA ILE A 151 12.01 2.30 3.26
C ILE A 151 12.64 1.94 4.59
N ILE A 152 11.82 1.71 5.62
CA ILE A 152 12.29 1.30 6.95
C ILE A 152 13.03 -0.04 6.84
N ALA A 153 12.44 -1.00 6.14
CA ALA A 153 13.03 -2.31 5.91
C ALA A 153 14.36 -2.22 5.15
N ALA A 154 14.44 -1.38 4.11
CA ALA A 154 15.66 -1.15 3.34
C ALA A 154 16.76 -0.47 4.18
N ILE A 155 16.40 0.47 5.05
CA ILE A 155 17.34 1.10 6.00
C ILE A 155 17.88 0.06 6.96
N VAL A 156 17.03 -0.76 7.58
CA VAL A 156 17.48 -1.79 8.54
C VAL A 156 18.33 -2.85 7.84
N ASN A 157 17.94 -3.30 6.64
CA ASN A 157 18.70 -4.25 5.84
C ASN A 157 20.12 -3.75 5.53
N LYS A 158 20.29 -2.43 5.35
CA LYS A 158 21.61 -1.84 5.12
C LYS A 158 22.56 -1.98 6.31
N TYR A 159 22.03 -2.00 7.54
CA TYR A 159 22.84 -2.03 8.77
C TYR A 159 22.86 -3.39 9.47
N LYS A 160 21.92 -4.27 9.13
CA LYS A 160 21.77 -5.60 9.73
C LYS A 160 21.47 -6.62 8.64
N ASP A 161 22.00 -7.84 8.78
CA ASP A 161 21.75 -8.97 7.87
C ASP A 161 20.34 -9.56 8.09
N VAL A 162 19.31 -8.73 7.86
CA VAL A 162 17.89 -9.14 7.95
C VAL A 162 17.27 -8.99 6.56
N THR A 163 16.59 -10.01 6.08
CA THR A 163 15.94 -9.95 4.77
C THR A 163 14.83 -8.90 4.73
N LEU A 164 14.73 -8.18 3.61
CA LEU A 164 13.73 -7.13 3.40
C LEU A 164 12.31 -7.60 3.77
N GLY A 165 11.91 -8.79 3.29
CA GLY A 165 10.57 -9.34 3.55
C GLY A 165 10.29 -9.61 5.04
N ARG A 166 11.30 -10.06 5.83
CA ARG A 166 11.12 -10.25 7.28
C ARG A 166 10.88 -8.93 7.99
N MET A 167 11.58 -7.87 7.58
CA MET A 167 11.40 -6.54 8.18
C MET A 167 10.05 -5.93 7.83
N ILE A 168 9.60 -6.07 6.57
CA ILE A 168 8.28 -5.62 6.15
C ILE A 168 7.21 -6.35 6.98
N MET A 169 7.27 -7.69 7.05
CA MET A 169 6.32 -8.48 7.82
C MET A 169 6.29 -8.08 9.31
N PHE A 170 7.44 -7.79 9.91
CA PHE A 170 7.52 -7.33 11.30
C PHE A 170 6.85 -5.94 11.49
N CYS A 171 7.12 -5.00 10.59
CA CYS A 171 6.47 -3.69 10.60
C CYS A 171 4.95 -3.83 10.42
N ASP A 172 4.51 -4.69 9.51
CA ASP A 172 3.10 -4.90 9.23
C ASP A 172 2.35 -5.50 10.44
N ILE A 173 2.96 -6.47 11.14
CA ILE A 173 2.40 -7.01 12.39
C ILE A 173 2.24 -5.89 13.44
N ILE A 174 3.21 -5.00 13.58
CA ILE A 174 3.12 -3.88 14.54
C ILE A 174 1.97 -2.94 14.14
N ILE A 175 1.86 -2.58 12.86
CA ILE A 175 0.82 -1.68 12.35
C ILE A 175 -0.57 -2.30 12.57
N ILE A 176 -0.76 -3.55 12.18
CA ILE A 176 -2.03 -4.28 12.34
C ILE A 176 -2.39 -4.43 13.82
N SER A 177 -1.41 -4.75 14.67
CA SER A 177 -1.64 -4.84 16.11
C SER A 177 -2.02 -3.50 16.73
N SER A 178 -1.41 -2.39 16.28
CA SER A 178 -1.76 -1.05 16.75
C SER A 178 -3.19 -0.63 16.34
N CYS A 179 -3.66 -1.11 15.18
CA CYS A 179 -5.03 -0.92 14.74
C CYS A 179 -6.05 -1.49 15.75
N TYR A 180 -5.78 -2.69 16.26
CA TYR A 180 -6.61 -3.32 17.28
C TYR A 180 -6.71 -2.50 18.58
N PHE A 181 -5.59 -1.90 19.03
CA PHE A 181 -5.58 -1.06 20.23
C PHE A 181 -6.29 0.29 20.03
N ILE A 182 -6.27 0.86 18.82
CA ILE A 182 -6.86 2.18 18.55
C ILE A 182 -8.39 2.08 18.43
N PHE A 183 -8.88 1.06 17.74
CA PHE A 183 -10.31 0.97 17.43
C PHE A 183 -11.10 0.10 18.41
N ASN A 184 -10.43 -0.69 19.27
CA ASN A 184 -11.03 -1.68 20.16
C ASN A 184 -12.08 -2.57 19.45
N ASP A 185 -12.02 -2.61 18.13
CA ASP A 185 -12.93 -3.28 17.24
C ASP A 185 -12.09 -4.18 16.33
N TRP A 186 -12.12 -5.44 16.59
CA TRP A 186 -11.38 -6.45 15.85
C TRP A 186 -11.84 -6.59 14.38
N ARG A 187 -12.91 -5.88 13.97
CA ARG A 187 -13.41 -5.79 12.59
C ARG A 187 -12.43 -5.15 11.64
N LEU A 188 -11.58 -4.24 12.10
CA LEU A 188 -10.54 -3.58 11.31
C LEU A 188 -9.26 -4.41 11.23
N SER A 189 -9.12 -5.44 12.05
CA SER A 189 -8.02 -6.39 12.01
C SER A 189 -8.41 -7.56 11.11
N LEU A 190 -7.76 -7.70 10.02
CA LEU A 190 -7.61 -8.74 8.98
C LEU A 190 -8.56 -9.94 8.89
N ILE A 191 -9.39 -10.24 9.91
CA ILE A 191 -10.28 -11.40 9.92
C ILE A 191 -11.54 -11.02 10.70
N HIS A 192 -12.54 -10.53 10.01
CA HIS A 192 -13.89 -10.68 10.53
C HIS A 192 -14.80 -11.37 9.52
N ILE A 193 -14.87 -12.65 9.70
CA ILE A 193 -15.94 -13.50 9.23
C ILE A 193 -17.14 -13.28 10.16
N SER A 194 -18.22 -12.80 9.55
CA SER A 194 -19.60 -12.85 10.02
C SER A 194 -20.01 -12.04 11.25
N GLU A 195 -20.80 -11.02 11.01
CA GLU A 195 -21.81 -10.62 11.99
C GLU A 195 -23.18 -11.21 11.69
N PRO A 196 -23.67 -12.13 12.52
CA PRO A 196 -25.10 -12.39 12.59
C PRO A 196 -25.85 -11.41 13.50
N THR A 197 -25.16 -10.47 14.17
CA THR A 197 -25.74 -9.64 15.23
C THR A 197 -26.37 -8.32 14.75
N ARG A 198 -26.13 -7.86 13.54
CA ARG A 198 -26.82 -6.69 12.99
C ARG A 198 -28.27 -6.94 12.55
N LEU A 199 -28.64 -8.20 12.35
CA LEU A 199 -30.03 -8.57 12.02
C LEU A 199 -30.98 -8.61 13.21
N LEU A 200 -30.48 -8.55 14.46
CA LEU A 200 -31.30 -8.57 15.68
C LEU A 200 -31.54 -7.19 16.29
N SER A 201 -31.00 -6.11 15.71
CA SER A 201 -31.22 -4.74 16.19
C SER A 201 -32.23 -3.94 15.35
N ILE A 202 -32.94 -4.60 14.40
CA ILE A 202 -34.03 -4.03 13.61
C ILE A 202 -35.29 -4.91 13.84
N SER A 203 -35.72 -5.00 15.08
CA SER A 203 -37.05 -5.44 15.44
C SER A 203 -37.60 -4.56 16.54
#